data_42565b831c8326e93f4513ea20640350
#
_entry.id   42565b831c8326e93f4513ea20640350
#
_cell.length_a   1.000
_cell.length_b   1.000
_cell.length_c   1.000
_cell.angle_alpha   90.00
_cell.angle_beta   90.00
_cell.angle_gamma   90.00
#
_symmetry.space_group_name_H-M   'P 1'
#
loop_
_entity.id
_entity.type
_entity.pdbx_description
1 polymer ?
#
loop_
_entity_poly.entity_id
_entity_poly.type
_entity_poly.pdbx_seq_one_letter_code
_entity_poly.pdbx_strand_id
1 'polypeptide(L)'
;EDDVLAQICSDDKEESIAGLKSLQAQLGERSLPASDTVHALLHAWDAVGREPELDHRYIKHILQSILVLLDTHMRLDASQLSPLLEGLLRRLMHVSAQDHEASQTLSKQLNAVVLRILSMSHGDDVYQALFSLLVSTTADVAAGDQAQLAELVVKCLWKVARKLPAALEAKQVHAEALLRSVERFFEAIPPSEWAQRAQKHVPLRDIPLITATNVLKQLTDTLGEGALAATDAWTEPEKTHVYRYLLRLLHGPSPPPAADAPSSPPPPAPSPAPPAASDDAPTEELRAIFDAISQKDKSRAAIRDL
;
A
#
# COMPACT_ATOMS: atom_id res chain seq x y z
N GLU A 1 28.54 9.54 17.44
CA GLU A 1 27.26 9.26 16.74
C GLU A 1 27.43 9.41 15.22
N ASP A 2 28.00 10.52 14.77
CA ASP A 2 28.26 10.78 13.35
C ASP A 2 29.23 9.75 12.74
N ASP A 3 30.12 9.16 13.54
CA ASP A 3 31.08 8.17 13.10
C ASP A 3 30.43 6.84 12.68
N VAL A 4 29.44 6.35 13.41
CA VAL A 4 28.74 5.08 13.08
C VAL A 4 27.90 5.21 11.82
N LEU A 5 27.17 6.32 11.66
CA LEU A 5 26.36 6.57 10.46
C LEU A 5 27.26 6.80 9.24
N ALA A 6 28.42 7.48 9.42
CA ALA A 6 29.42 7.65 8.38
C ALA A 6 30.03 6.30 7.94
N GLN A 7 30.33 5.40 8.90
CA GLN A 7 30.81 4.03 8.60
C GLN A 7 29.76 3.24 7.79
N ILE A 8 28.46 3.34 8.12
CA ILE A 8 27.41 2.66 7.36
C ILE A 8 27.36 3.17 5.92
N CYS A 9 27.61 4.46 5.72
CA CYS A 9 27.61 5.10 4.40
C CYS A 9 28.96 4.96 3.66
N SER A 10 29.92 4.21 4.19
CA SER A 10 31.21 3.97 3.54
C SER A 10 31.04 3.12 2.27
N ASP A 11 31.84 3.42 1.26
CA ASP A 11 31.97 2.57 0.06
C ASP A 11 32.68 1.23 0.35
N ASP A 12 33.39 1.12 1.49
CA ASP A 12 33.97 -0.13 1.96
C ASP A 12 32.91 -0.98 2.67
N LYS A 13 32.62 -2.12 2.07
CA LYS A 13 31.59 -3.05 2.56
C LYS A 13 31.88 -3.57 3.99
N GLU A 14 33.12 -3.90 4.31
CA GLU A 14 33.46 -4.40 5.66
C GLU A 14 33.32 -3.30 6.70
N GLU A 15 33.68 -2.06 6.34
CA GLU A 15 33.45 -0.89 7.19
C GLU A 15 31.96 -0.64 7.40
N SER A 16 31.16 -0.70 6.33
CA SER A 16 29.70 -0.56 6.42
C SER A 16 29.06 -1.66 7.28
N ILE A 17 29.50 -2.92 7.15
CA ILE A 17 29.04 -4.01 8.02
C ILE A 17 29.44 -3.77 9.49
N ALA A 18 30.65 -3.25 9.74
CA ALA A 18 31.07 -2.90 11.09
C ALA A 18 30.20 -1.78 11.68
N GLY A 19 29.88 -0.75 10.89
CA GLY A 19 28.96 0.32 11.24
C GLY A 19 27.55 -0.21 11.56
N LEU A 20 27.01 -1.13 10.74
CA LEU A 20 25.70 -1.75 11.00
C LEU A 20 25.66 -2.54 12.31
N LYS A 21 26.73 -3.26 12.64
CA LYS A 21 26.85 -3.98 13.93
C LYS A 21 26.92 -3.00 15.11
N SER A 22 27.67 -1.93 14.95
CA SER A 22 27.77 -0.87 15.97
C SER A 22 26.42 -0.17 16.16
N LEU A 23 25.67 0.10 15.07
CA LEU A 23 24.33 0.63 15.12
C LEU A 23 23.37 -0.29 15.91
N GLN A 24 23.40 -1.59 15.64
CA GLN A 24 22.55 -2.56 16.35
C GLN A 24 22.81 -2.56 17.86
N ALA A 25 24.08 -2.43 18.27
CA ALA A 25 24.44 -2.33 19.70
C ALA A 25 23.97 -1.00 20.32
N GLN A 26 24.13 0.11 19.59
CA GLN A 26 23.76 1.45 20.09
C GLN A 26 22.26 1.71 20.13
N LEU A 27 21.49 1.18 19.19
CA LEU A 27 20.02 1.35 19.15
C LEU A 27 19.35 0.80 20.41
N GLY A 28 19.94 -0.19 21.08
CA GLY A 28 19.45 -0.72 22.37
C GLY A 28 19.73 0.21 23.56
N GLU A 29 20.71 1.10 23.47
CA GLU A 29 21.22 1.88 24.58
C GLU A 29 20.98 3.40 24.45
N ARG A 30 20.83 3.91 23.21
CA ARG A 30 20.77 5.36 22.91
C ARG A 30 19.69 5.66 21.88
N SER A 31 19.10 6.87 22.01
CA SER A 31 18.19 7.43 21.00
C SER A 31 18.99 8.11 19.91
N LEU A 32 19.18 7.45 18.79
CA LEU A 32 19.70 8.05 17.56
C LEU A 32 18.58 8.75 16.79
N PRO A 33 18.87 9.83 16.00
CA PRO A 33 17.86 10.44 15.13
C PRO A 33 17.33 9.43 14.12
N ALA A 34 15.99 9.23 14.12
CA ALA A 34 15.34 8.27 13.22
C ALA A 34 15.64 8.55 11.75
N SER A 35 15.62 9.84 11.37
CA SER A 35 15.86 10.28 10.00
C SER A 35 17.21 9.86 9.49
N ASP A 36 18.26 10.16 10.25
CA ASP A 36 19.64 9.91 9.83
C ASP A 36 19.97 8.42 9.81
N THR A 37 19.39 7.69 10.78
CA THR A 37 19.50 6.22 10.83
C THR A 37 18.84 5.57 9.61
N VAL A 38 17.60 5.99 9.27
CA VAL A 38 16.91 5.48 8.07
C VAL A 38 17.66 5.85 6.80
N HIS A 39 18.17 7.08 6.71
CA HIS A 39 18.96 7.51 5.55
C HIS A 39 20.23 6.65 5.38
N ALA A 40 20.98 6.38 6.46
CA ALA A 40 22.16 5.52 6.41
C ALA A 40 21.79 4.07 5.99
N LEU A 41 20.68 3.53 6.52
CA LEU A 41 20.21 2.20 6.13
C LEU A 41 19.78 2.13 4.65
N LEU A 42 19.14 3.17 4.13
CA LEU A 42 18.79 3.27 2.72
C LEU A 42 20.04 3.39 1.84
N HIS A 43 21.04 4.16 2.27
CA HIS A 43 22.31 4.24 1.55
C HIS A 43 23.01 2.88 1.45
N ALA A 44 23.10 2.15 2.57
CA ALA A 44 23.64 0.79 2.58
C ALA A 44 22.82 -0.17 1.70
N TRP A 45 21.49 0.01 1.67
CA TRP A 45 20.59 -0.75 0.82
C TRP A 45 20.82 -0.51 -0.67
N ASP A 46 21.01 0.75 -1.05
CA ASP A 46 21.31 1.14 -2.43
C ASP A 46 22.69 0.62 -2.88
N ALA A 47 23.66 0.59 -1.97
CA ALA A 47 25.00 0.02 -2.26
C ALA A 47 24.88 -1.47 -2.63
N VAL A 48 24.08 -2.25 -1.89
CA VAL A 48 23.78 -3.65 -2.25
C VAL A 48 23.14 -3.75 -3.65
N GLY A 49 22.31 -2.78 -4.03
CA GLY A 49 21.63 -2.76 -5.33
C GLY A 49 22.58 -2.61 -6.52
N ARG A 50 23.74 -2.04 -6.32
CA ARG A 50 24.76 -1.81 -7.37
C ARG A 50 25.66 -3.02 -7.65
N GLU A 51 25.67 -4.00 -6.74
CA GLU A 51 26.52 -5.18 -6.90
C GLU A 51 25.87 -6.23 -7.81
N PRO A 52 26.65 -6.85 -8.72
CA PRO A 52 26.16 -7.90 -9.62
C PRO A 52 25.81 -9.19 -8.86
N GLU A 53 26.49 -9.45 -7.75
CA GLU A 53 26.25 -10.61 -6.88
C GLU A 53 25.63 -10.19 -5.56
N LEU A 54 24.62 -10.94 -5.12
CA LEU A 54 23.92 -10.70 -3.86
C LEU A 54 24.80 -11.09 -2.68
N ASP A 55 25.30 -10.10 -1.94
CA ASP A 55 25.97 -10.35 -0.66
C ASP A 55 24.95 -10.59 0.46
N HIS A 56 24.61 -11.88 0.67
CA HIS A 56 23.66 -12.31 1.70
C HIS A 56 24.07 -11.88 3.11
N ARG A 57 25.36 -11.79 3.42
CA ARG A 57 25.87 -11.36 4.72
C ARG A 57 25.55 -9.89 4.96
N TYR A 58 25.84 -9.05 3.98
CA TYR A 58 25.59 -7.62 4.06
C TYR A 58 24.07 -7.33 4.19
N ILE A 59 23.27 -7.93 3.32
CA ILE A 59 21.81 -7.81 3.36
C ILE A 59 21.27 -8.24 4.73
N LYS A 60 21.75 -9.34 5.29
CA LYS A 60 21.33 -9.81 6.61
C LYS A 60 21.57 -8.76 7.69
N HIS A 61 22.74 -8.10 7.69
CA HIS A 61 23.03 -7.05 8.69
C HIS A 61 22.12 -5.83 8.52
N ILE A 62 21.83 -5.41 7.28
CA ILE A 62 20.88 -4.32 7.02
C ILE A 62 19.47 -4.70 7.54
N LEU A 63 18.96 -5.87 7.18
CA LEU A 63 17.65 -6.33 7.62
C LEU A 63 17.56 -6.44 9.14
N GLN A 64 18.61 -6.92 9.79
CA GLN A 64 18.67 -7.00 11.24
C GLN A 64 18.69 -5.61 11.89
N SER A 65 19.40 -4.64 11.31
CA SER A 65 19.40 -3.24 11.77
C SER A 65 18.02 -2.60 11.65
N ILE A 66 17.30 -2.88 10.55
CA ILE A 66 15.90 -2.42 10.39
C ILE A 66 14.99 -3.02 11.49
N LEU A 67 15.14 -4.32 11.78
CA LEU A 67 14.35 -4.97 12.84
C LEU A 67 14.66 -4.38 14.21
N VAL A 68 15.92 -4.17 14.54
CA VAL A 68 16.31 -3.54 15.82
C VAL A 68 15.76 -2.11 15.89
N LEU A 69 15.84 -1.34 14.81
CA LEU A 69 15.25 0.01 14.74
C LEU A 69 13.73 -0.01 15.06
N LEU A 70 12.99 -0.95 14.47
CA LEU A 70 11.56 -1.10 14.74
C LEU A 70 11.26 -1.48 16.21
N ASP A 71 12.13 -2.27 16.83
CA ASP A 71 11.97 -2.71 18.22
C ASP A 71 12.30 -1.61 19.24
N THR A 72 13.00 -0.53 18.84
CA THR A 72 13.26 0.63 19.70
C THR A 72 12.05 1.55 19.90
N HIS A 73 10.89 1.21 19.33
CA HIS A 73 9.67 2.02 19.34
C HIS A 73 9.85 3.44 18.76
N MET A 74 10.90 3.66 17.95
CA MET A 74 11.07 4.90 17.21
C MET A 74 9.95 5.00 16.17
N ARG A 75 9.25 6.13 16.19
CA ARG A 75 8.21 6.40 15.20
C ARG A 75 8.89 6.78 13.88
N LEU A 76 8.68 5.96 12.86
CA LEU A 76 9.01 6.28 11.49
C LEU A 76 7.78 6.93 10.84
N ASP A 77 7.95 8.10 10.27
CA ASP A 77 6.89 8.77 9.53
C ASP A 77 6.76 8.24 8.10
N ALA A 78 5.72 8.66 7.39
CA ALA A 78 5.46 8.20 6.03
C ALA A 78 6.58 8.54 5.03
N SER A 79 7.33 9.62 5.26
CA SER A 79 8.44 10.03 4.39
C SER A 79 9.65 9.09 4.50
N GLN A 80 9.83 8.48 5.66
CA GLN A 80 10.86 7.49 5.95
C GLN A 80 10.40 6.06 5.56
N LEU A 81 9.12 5.75 5.83
CA LEU A 81 8.56 4.43 5.50
C LEU A 81 8.45 4.20 4.00
N SER A 82 8.11 5.22 3.23
CA SER A 82 7.90 5.09 1.77
C SER A 82 9.16 4.58 1.06
N PRO A 83 10.33 5.23 1.15
CA PRO A 83 11.54 4.75 0.50
C PRO A 83 12.03 3.41 1.07
N LEU A 84 11.85 3.17 2.38
CA LEU A 84 12.24 1.91 3.01
C LEU A 84 11.41 0.74 2.46
N LEU A 85 10.09 0.90 2.40
CA LEU A 85 9.19 -0.12 1.83
C LEU A 85 9.47 -0.32 0.34
N GLU A 86 9.68 0.76 -0.42
CA GLU A 86 10.01 0.67 -1.85
C GLU A 86 11.27 -0.15 -2.07
N GLY A 87 12.35 0.15 -1.37
CA GLY A 87 13.61 -0.58 -1.49
C GLY A 87 13.46 -2.07 -1.17
N LEU A 88 12.77 -2.39 -0.06
CA LEU A 88 12.52 -3.78 0.34
C LEU A 88 11.64 -4.53 -0.68
N LEU A 89 10.56 -3.91 -1.16
CA LEU A 89 9.66 -4.52 -2.14
C LEU A 89 10.32 -4.73 -3.51
N ARG A 90 11.13 -3.77 -3.98
CA ARG A 90 11.94 -3.94 -5.20
C ARG A 90 12.91 -5.13 -5.08
N ARG A 91 13.59 -5.24 -3.95
CA ARG A 91 14.50 -6.35 -3.72
C ARG A 91 13.74 -7.68 -3.62
N LEU A 92 12.61 -7.70 -2.93
CA LEU A 92 11.75 -8.88 -2.84
C LEU A 92 11.34 -9.37 -4.23
N MET A 93 10.98 -8.46 -5.12
CA MET A 93 10.61 -8.76 -6.50
C MET A 93 11.78 -9.41 -7.26
N HIS A 94 12.97 -8.80 -7.22
CA HIS A 94 14.16 -9.31 -7.92
C HIS A 94 14.60 -10.67 -7.39
N VAL A 95 14.63 -10.84 -6.05
CA VAL A 95 15.03 -12.10 -5.42
C VAL A 95 14.01 -13.21 -5.68
N SER A 96 12.72 -12.89 -5.69
CA SER A 96 11.65 -13.87 -5.96
C SER A 96 11.64 -14.38 -7.40
N ALA A 97 12.29 -13.66 -8.32
CA ALA A 97 12.45 -14.11 -9.71
C ALA A 97 13.58 -15.15 -9.89
N GLN A 98 14.45 -15.33 -8.88
CA GLN A 98 15.57 -16.26 -8.92
C GLN A 98 15.19 -17.60 -8.27
N ASP A 99 15.52 -18.70 -8.94
CA ASP A 99 15.15 -20.07 -8.47
C ASP A 99 16.32 -20.76 -7.74
N HIS A 100 16.89 -20.08 -6.75
CA HIS A 100 17.95 -20.61 -5.89
C HIS A 100 17.48 -20.69 -4.43
N GLU A 101 17.93 -21.69 -3.69
CA GLU A 101 17.57 -21.91 -2.28
C GLU A 101 17.93 -20.69 -1.41
N ALA A 102 19.11 -20.08 -1.64
CA ALA A 102 19.52 -18.88 -0.95
C ALA A 102 18.59 -17.70 -1.23
N SER A 103 18.14 -17.54 -2.48
CA SER A 103 17.18 -16.50 -2.89
C SER A 103 15.80 -16.73 -2.26
N GLN A 104 15.35 -17.96 -2.15
CA GLN A 104 14.08 -18.29 -1.48
C GLN A 104 14.15 -17.96 0.03
N THR A 105 15.27 -18.22 0.67
CA THR A 105 15.49 -17.87 2.08
C THR A 105 15.48 -16.37 2.27
N LEU A 106 16.20 -15.62 1.43
CA LEU A 106 16.23 -14.17 1.46
C LEU A 106 14.85 -13.56 1.17
N SER A 107 14.10 -14.11 0.21
CA SER A 107 12.73 -13.69 -0.09
C SER A 107 11.81 -13.82 1.14
N LYS A 108 11.93 -14.92 1.89
CA LYS A 108 11.18 -15.10 3.15
C LYS A 108 11.57 -14.06 4.21
N GLN A 109 12.87 -13.78 4.35
CA GLN A 109 13.37 -12.78 5.30
C GLN A 109 12.88 -11.38 4.94
N LEU A 110 12.99 -10.96 3.67
CA LEU A 110 12.49 -9.69 3.17
C LEU A 110 10.99 -9.53 3.43
N ASN A 111 10.21 -10.54 3.07
CA ASN A 111 8.77 -10.53 3.33
C ASN A 111 8.44 -10.42 4.82
N ALA A 112 9.19 -11.12 5.69
CA ALA A 112 9.00 -11.02 7.13
C ALA A 112 9.30 -9.62 7.66
N VAL A 113 10.36 -8.96 7.17
CA VAL A 113 10.71 -7.57 7.54
C VAL A 113 9.63 -6.60 7.06
N VAL A 114 9.17 -6.70 5.81
CA VAL A 114 8.05 -5.88 5.31
C VAL A 114 6.82 -6.04 6.20
N LEU A 115 6.42 -7.27 6.52
CA LEU A 115 5.27 -7.52 7.39
C LEU A 115 5.48 -6.97 8.81
N ARG A 116 6.70 -7.00 9.33
CA ARG A 116 7.04 -6.42 10.63
C ARG A 116 6.91 -4.89 10.59
N ILE A 117 7.41 -4.21 9.55
CA ILE A 117 7.22 -2.78 9.33
C ILE A 117 5.73 -2.43 9.34
N LEU A 118 4.91 -3.12 8.52
CA LEU A 118 3.47 -2.88 8.42
C LEU A 118 2.72 -3.12 9.74
N SER A 119 3.25 -3.93 10.65
CA SER A 119 2.60 -4.26 11.93
C SER A 119 3.08 -3.42 13.10
N MET A 120 4.29 -2.88 13.05
CA MET A 120 4.92 -2.14 14.16
C MET A 120 4.86 -0.63 13.99
N SER A 121 4.80 -0.15 12.73
CA SER A 121 4.71 1.28 12.45
C SER A 121 3.30 1.82 12.71
N HIS A 122 3.21 3.13 12.96
CA HIS A 122 1.92 3.79 13.17
C HIS A 122 1.03 3.68 11.92
N GLY A 123 -0.22 3.30 12.10
CA GLY A 123 -1.10 2.96 11.00
C GLY A 123 -1.32 4.10 9.99
N ASP A 124 -1.46 5.35 10.44
CA ASP A 124 -1.61 6.50 9.56
C ASP A 124 -0.40 6.66 8.65
N ASP A 125 0.81 6.52 9.20
CA ASP A 125 2.07 6.64 8.45
C ASP A 125 2.22 5.49 7.43
N VAL A 126 1.77 4.27 7.80
CA VAL A 126 1.76 3.10 6.90
C VAL A 126 0.82 3.32 5.72
N TYR A 127 -0.43 3.75 5.97
CA TYR A 127 -1.38 4.01 4.88
C TYR A 127 -0.90 5.14 3.98
N GLN A 128 -0.39 6.23 4.56
CA GLN A 128 0.15 7.35 3.78
C GLN A 128 1.33 6.91 2.91
N ALA A 129 2.26 6.13 3.44
CA ALA A 129 3.41 5.60 2.69
C ALA A 129 2.96 4.67 1.55
N LEU A 130 2.05 3.73 1.83
CA LEU A 130 1.56 2.79 0.82
C LEU A 130 0.75 3.48 -0.30
N PHE A 131 -0.12 4.44 0.02
CA PHE A 131 -0.83 5.21 -1.01
C PHE A 131 0.11 6.10 -1.81
N SER A 132 1.12 6.71 -1.18
CA SER A 132 2.16 7.46 -1.88
C SER A 132 2.94 6.58 -2.85
N LEU A 133 3.34 5.38 -2.43
CA LEU A 133 3.98 4.39 -3.30
C LEU A 133 3.06 3.92 -4.42
N LEU A 134 1.77 3.73 -4.14
CA LEU A 134 0.82 3.36 -5.18
C LEU A 134 0.70 4.45 -6.25
N VAL A 135 0.67 5.72 -5.85
CA VAL A 135 0.70 6.85 -6.78
C VAL A 135 1.98 6.82 -7.61
N SER A 136 3.16 6.79 -6.97
CA SER A 136 4.45 6.86 -7.68
C SER A 136 4.66 5.70 -8.66
N THR A 137 4.15 4.51 -8.32
CA THR A 137 4.28 3.32 -9.16
C THR A 137 3.23 3.20 -10.26
N THR A 138 2.16 4.01 -10.20
CA THR A 138 1.03 3.95 -11.15
C THR A 138 0.75 5.28 -11.84
N ALA A 139 1.47 6.37 -11.52
CA ALA A 139 1.28 7.70 -12.11
C ALA A 139 1.42 7.63 -13.64
N ASP A 140 2.49 7.03 -14.11
CA ASP A 140 2.63 6.69 -15.52
C ASP A 140 2.00 5.33 -15.81
N VAL A 141 1.67 5.07 -17.08
CA VAL A 141 1.22 3.75 -17.52
C VAL A 141 2.37 2.76 -17.32
N ALA A 142 2.42 2.21 -16.11
CA ALA A 142 3.52 1.38 -15.67
C ALA A 142 3.61 0.09 -16.48
N ALA A 143 4.82 -0.25 -16.91
CA ALA A 143 5.13 -1.51 -17.55
C ALA A 143 6.29 -2.20 -16.81
N GLY A 144 6.41 -3.52 -16.96
CA GLY A 144 7.52 -4.28 -16.38
C GLY A 144 7.60 -4.17 -14.85
N ASP A 145 8.77 -3.79 -14.34
CA ASP A 145 9.09 -3.76 -12.91
C ASP A 145 8.19 -2.83 -12.10
N GLN A 146 7.76 -1.70 -12.67
CA GLN A 146 6.85 -0.77 -11.97
C GLN A 146 5.48 -1.40 -11.74
N ALA A 147 4.94 -2.14 -12.71
CA ALA A 147 3.67 -2.83 -12.55
C ALA A 147 3.76 -3.94 -11.48
N GLN A 148 4.87 -4.68 -11.43
CA GLN A 148 5.10 -5.70 -10.41
C GLN A 148 5.25 -5.08 -9.02
N LEU A 149 5.95 -3.96 -8.92
CA LEU A 149 6.09 -3.23 -7.66
C LEU A 149 4.72 -2.72 -7.18
N ALA A 150 3.93 -2.12 -8.07
CA ALA A 150 2.56 -1.67 -7.75
C ALA A 150 1.67 -2.83 -7.29
N GLU A 151 1.81 -4.03 -7.87
CA GLU A 151 1.10 -5.23 -7.41
C GLU A 151 1.49 -5.61 -5.97
N LEU A 152 2.77 -5.52 -5.62
CA LEU A 152 3.23 -5.77 -4.24
C LEU A 152 2.70 -4.70 -3.27
N VAL A 153 2.66 -3.43 -3.67
CA VAL A 153 2.08 -2.34 -2.87
C VAL A 153 0.59 -2.59 -2.63
N VAL A 154 -0.17 -2.99 -3.66
CA VAL A 154 -1.58 -3.38 -3.52
C VAL A 154 -1.74 -4.54 -2.54
N LYS A 155 -0.91 -5.58 -2.60
CA LYS A 155 -0.93 -6.69 -1.65
C LYS A 155 -0.65 -6.23 -0.22
N CYS A 156 0.27 -5.27 -0.02
CA CYS A 156 0.52 -4.66 1.28
C CYS A 156 -0.72 -3.89 1.79
N LEU A 157 -1.36 -3.09 0.94
CA LEU A 157 -2.60 -2.38 1.27
C LEU A 157 -3.72 -3.35 1.67
N TRP A 158 -3.91 -4.45 0.95
CA TRP A 158 -4.91 -5.45 1.32
C TRP A 158 -4.58 -6.12 2.66
N LYS A 159 -3.29 -6.33 2.95
CA LYS A 159 -2.86 -6.90 4.22
C LYS A 159 -3.19 -6.00 5.41
N VAL A 160 -2.93 -4.69 5.30
CA VAL A 160 -3.24 -3.74 6.37
C VAL A 160 -4.74 -3.45 6.44
N ALA A 161 -5.44 -3.37 5.31
CA ALA A 161 -6.88 -3.16 5.25
C ALA A 161 -7.67 -4.23 6.02
N ARG A 162 -7.28 -5.50 5.95
CA ARG A 162 -7.91 -6.58 6.73
C ARG A 162 -7.92 -6.33 8.24
N LYS A 163 -6.99 -5.53 8.75
CA LYS A 163 -6.89 -5.17 10.18
C LYS A 163 -7.48 -3.81 10.48
N LEU A 164 -7.98 -3.10 9.48
CA LEU A 164 -8.46 -1.72 9.62
C LEU A 164 -9.53 -1.56 10.72
N PRO A 165 -10.58 -2.41 10.82
CA PRO A 165 -11.57 -2.26 11.88
C PRO A 165 -10.95 -2.27 13.28
N ALA A 166 -10.11 -3.26 13.58
CA ALA A 166 -9.43 -3.35 14.87
C ALA A 166 -8.44 -2.20 15.10
N ALA A 167 -7.77 -1.71 14.07
CA ALA A 167 -6.84 -0.60 14.15
C ALA A 167 -7.55 0.75 14.42
N LEU A 168 -8.76 0.93 13.89
CA LEU A 168 -9.63 2.08 14.18
C LEU A 168 -10.11 2.05 15.63
N GLU A 169 -10.60 0.91 16.11
CA GLU A 169 -11.02 0.71 17.50
C GLU A 169 -9.88 0.98 18.48
N ALA A 170 -8.67 0.49 18.16
CA ALA A 170 -7.47 0.69 18.96
C ALA A 170 -6.84 2.09 18.79
N LYS A 171 -7.43 2.98 18.00
CA LYS A 171 -6.91 4.32 17.65
C LYS A 171 -5.47 4.33 17.10
N GLN A 172 -5.10 3.25 16.44
CA GLN A 172 -3.83 3.13 15.72
C GLN A 172 -3.92 3.74 14.31
N VAL A 173 -5.13 3.90 13.80
CA VAL A 173 -5.47 4.57 12.55
C VAL A 173 -6.55 5.61 12.82
N HIS A 174 -6.34 6.83 12.32
CA HIS A 174 -7.30 7.92 12.37
C HIS A 174 -8.03 8.04 11.04
N ALA A 175 -9.36 8.05 11.10
CA ALA A 175 -10.21 8.11 9.90
C ALA A 175 -9.84 9.29 8.99
N GLU A 176 -9.64 10.49 9.56
CA GLU A 176 -9.26 11.68 8.80
C GLU A 176 -7.94 11.50 8.04
N ALA A 177 -6.89 11.01 8.70
CA ALA A 177 -5.58 10.81 8.09
C ALA A 177 -5.64 9.77 6.95
N LEU A 178 -6.38 8.69 7.15
CA LEU A 178 -6.63 7.68 6.14
C LEU A 178 -7.38 8.25 4.93
N LEU A 179 -8.48 8.98 5.16
CA LEU A 179 -9.27 9.61 4.11
C LEU A 179 -8.45 10.63 3.30
N ARG A 180 -7.58 11.42 3.96
CA ARG A 180 -6.63 12.32 3.28
C ARG A 180 -5.63 11.57 2.39
N SER A 181 -5.17 10.40 2.82
CA SER A 181 -4.26 9.57 2.01
C SER A 181 -4.95 9.03 0.77
N VAL A 182 -6.21 8.62 0.89
CA VAL A 182 -7.03 8.17 -0.25
C VAL A 182 -7.39 9.33 -1.18
N GLU A 183 -7.73 10.52 -0.64
CA GLU A 183 -8.02 11.69 -1.49
C GLU A 183 -6.81 12.10 -2.32
N ARG A 184 -5.61 12.16 -1.73
CA ARG A 184 -4.37 12.43 -2.50
C ARG A 184 -4.15 11.41 -3.62
N PHE A 185 -4.50 10.15 -3.40
CA PHE A 185 -4.44 9.14 -4.46
C PHE A 185 -5.44 9.45 -5.59
N PHE A 186 -6.68 9.87 -5.28
CA PHE A 186 -7.68 10.24 -6.28
C PHE A 186 -7.38 11.58 -6.97
N GLU A 187 -6.74 12.52 -6.27
CA GLU A 187 -6.26 13.79 -6.88
C GLU A 187 -5.14 13.53 -7.89
N ALA A 188 -4.20 12.62 -7.54
CA ALA A 188 -3.10 12.26 -8.43
C ALA A 188 -3.59 11.49 -9.68
N ILE A 189 -4.53 10.57 -9.49
CA ILE A 189 -5.07 9.74 -10.57
C ILE A 189 -6.60 9.63 -10.37
N PRO A 190 -7.38 10.47 -11.06
CA PRO A 190 -8.82 10.51 -10.89
C PRO A 190 -9.52 9.17 -11.22
N PRO A 191 -10.65 8.85 -10.57
CA PRO A 191 -11.41 7.61 -10.84
C PRO A 191 -11.76 7.41 -12.31
N SER A 192 -12.02 8.49 -13.06
CA SER A 192 -12.29 8.45 -14.51
C SER A 192 -11.09 7.96 -15.32
N GLU A 193 -9.88 8.28 -14.91
CA GLU A 193 -8.64 7.81 -15.53
C GLU A 193 -8.50 6.27 -15.36
N TRP A 194 -8.81 5.75 -14.20
CA TRP A 194 -8.79 4.30 -13.94
C TRP A 194 -9.77 3.53 -14.85
N ALA A 195 -10.97 4.08 -15.10
CA ALA A 195 -11.92 3.49 -16.02
C ALA A 195 -11.36 3.41 -17.46
N GLN A 196 -10.64 4.45 -17.91
CA GLN A 196 -9.96 4.44 -19.19
C GLN A 196 -8.79 3.43 -19.24
N ARG A 197 -8.01 3.32 -18.16
CA ARG A 197 -6.92 2.35 -18.05
C ARG A 197 -7.42 0.91 -18.12
N ALA A 198 -8.55 0.62 -17.47
CA ALA A 198 -9.18 -0.69 -17.54
C ALA A 198 -9.60 -1.05 -18.97
N GLN A 199 -10.19 -0.10 -19.72
CA GLN A 199 -10.58 -0.28 -21.11
C GLN A 199 -9.36 -0.49 -22.06
N LYS A 200 -8.25 0.20 -21.80
CA LYS A 200 -7.01 0.09 -22.56
C LYS A 200 -6.15 -1.14 -22.22
N HIS A 201 -6.62 -1.99 -21.32
CA HIS A 201 -5.91 -3.19 -20.85
C HIS A 201 -4.51 -2.89 -20.29
N VAL A 202 -4.34 -1.73 -19.66
CA VAL A 202 -3.11 -1.34 -18.95
C VAL A 202 -2.82 -2.32 -17.81
N PRO A 203 -1.56 -2.61 -17.47
CA PRO A 203 -1.23 -3.43 -16.33
C PRO A 203 -1.95 -2.97 -15.05
N LEU A 204 -2.40 -3.90 -14.23
CA LEU A 204 -3.23 -3.67 -13.05
C LEU A 204 -4.63 -3.10 -13.31
N ARG A 205 -4.93 -2.63 -14.52
CA ARG A 205 -6.24 -2.07 -14.88
C ARG A 205 -6.75 -1.07 -13.83
N ASP A 206 -7.87 -1.40 -13.18
CA ASP A 206 -8.53 -0.63 -12.12
C ASP A 206 -8.31 -1.21 -10.70
N ILE A 207 -7.45 -2.21 -10.56
CA ILE A 207 -7.14 -2.82 -9.24
C ILE A 207 -6.71 -1.79 -8.18
N PRO A 208 -5.89 -0.76 -8.49
CA PRO A 208 -5.57 0.28 -7.52
C PRO A 208 -6.80 1.08 -7.06
N LEU A 209 -7.72 1.40 -7.98
CA LEU A 209 -8.98 2.05 -7.65
C LEU A 209 -9.85 1.16 -6.75
N ILE A 210 -10.02 -0.11 -7.13
CA ILE A 210 -10.76 -1.10 -6.32
C ILE A 210 -10.16 -1.21 -4.92
N THR A 211 -8.84 -1.21 -4.82
CA THR A 211 -8.13 -1.27 -3.53
C THR A 211 -8.47 -0.06 -2.66
N ALA A 212 -8.39 1.16 -3.21
CA ALA A 212 -8.71 2.39 -2.49
C ALA A 212 -10.19 2.43 -2.08
N THR A 213 -11.10 2.05 -2.97
CA THR A 213 -12.54 2.02 -2.68
C THR A 213 -12.91 0.95 -1.64
N ASN A 214 -12.22 -0.20 -1.61
CA ASN A 214 -12.38 -1.21 -0.56
C ASN A 214 -11.95 -0.70 0.81
N VAL A 215 -10.87 0.08 0.90
CA VAL A 215 -10.46 0.73 2.16
C VAL A 215 -11.55 1.69 2.64
N LEU A 216 -12.11 2.52 1.74
CA LEU A 216 -13.23 3.41 2.08
C LEU A 216 -14.47 2.64 2.52
N LYS A 217 -14.81 1.55 1.84
CA LYS A 217 -15.93 0.69 2.22
C LYS A 217 -15.74 0.11 3.62
N GLN A 218 -14.57 -0.46 3.94
CA GLN A 218 -14.29 -1.01 5.27
C GLN A 218 -14.36 0.07 6.35
N LEU A 219 -13.87 1.29 6.05
CA LEU A 219 -13.99 2.43 6.97
C LEU A 219 -15.45 2.78 7.23
N THR A 220 -16.28 2.85 6.17
CA THR A 220 -17.71 3.14 6.26
C THR A 220 -18.47 2.02 6.99
N ASP A 221 -18.16 0.76 6.70
CA ASP A 221 -18.75 -0.39 7.38
C ASP A 221 -18.45 -0.40 8.89
N THR A 222 -17.28 0.17 9.29
CA THR A 222 -16.87 0.24 10.70
C THR A 222 -17.43 1.45 11.43
N LEU A 223 -17.41 2.63 10.79
CA LEU A 223 -17.73 3.92 11.45
C LEU A 223 -19.12 4.48 11.07
N GLY A 224 -19.77 3.94 10.02
CA GLY A 224 -21.02 4.51 9.51
C GLY A 224 -20.88 5.99 9.14
N GLU A 225 -21.81 6.81 9.62
CA GLU A 225 -21.80 8.28 9.45
C GLU A 225 -20.54 8.96 10.02
N GLY A 226 -19.85 8.32 10.98
CA GLY A 226 -18.60 8.81 11.51
C GLY A 226 -17.48 8.90 10.48
N ALA A 227 -17.54 8.11 9.42
CA ALA A 227 -16.60 8.21 8.30
C ALA A 227 -16.79 9.54 7.53
N LEU A 228 -18.03 9.98 7.36
CA LEU A 228 -18.34 11.27 6.72
C LEU A 228 -17.95 12.44 7.62
N ALA A 229 -18.29 12.36 8.93
CA ALA A 229 -17.93 13.38 9.92
C ALA A 229 -16.41 13.59 10.01
N ALA A 230 -15.59 12.59 9.72
CA ALA A 230 -14.14 12.74 9.67
C ALA A 230 -13.64 13.68 8.55
N THR A 231 -14.50 14.10 7.62
CA THR A 231 -14.19 15.08 6.58
C THR A 231 -14.63 16.51 6.94
N ASP A 232 -15.33 16.73 8.06
CA ASP A 232 -15.92 18.04 8.43
C ASP A 232 -14.86 19.15 8.59
N ALA A 233 -13.63 18.77 8.98
CA ALA A 233 -12.52 19.71 9.10
C ALA A 233 -11.86 20.08 7.76
N TRP A 234 -12.32 19.52 6.63
CA TRP A 234 -11.75 19.78 5.32
C TRP A 234 -12.34 21.06 4.71
N THR A 235 -11.53 21.75 3.93
CA THR A 235 -12.02 22.87 3.12
C THR A 235 -12.83 22.31 1.96
N GLU A 236 -14.11 22.66 1.85
CA GLU A 236 -15.02 22.24 0.78
C GLU A 236 -15.08 20.70 0.57
N PRO A 237 -15.42 19.92 1.62
CA PRO A 237 -15.37 18.46 1.55
C PRO A 237 -16.24 17.90 0.41
N GLU A 238 -17.35 18.55 0.08
CA GLU A 238 -18.26 18.17 -1.00
C GLU A 238 -17.62 18.18 -2.40
N LYS A 239 -16.50 18.86 -2.58
CA LYS A 239 -15.76 18.87 -3.84
C LYS A 239 -14.79 17.69 -3.97
N THR A 240 -14.48 16.99 -2.88
CA THR A 240 -13.53 15.89 -2.86
C THR A 240 -14.12 14.59 -3.42
N HIS A 241 -13.26 13.74 -3.95
CA HIS A 241 -13.64 12.43 -4.46
C HIS A 241 -14.12 11.49 -3.35
N VAL A 242 -13.40 11.51 -2.23
CA VAL A 242 -13.67 10.70 -1.05
C VAL A 242 -15.06 11.03 -0.48
N TYR A 243 -15.37 12.30 -0.24
CA TYR A 243 -16.68 12.71 0.30
C TYR A 243 -17.84 12.23 -0.57
N ARG A 244 -17.75 12.46 -1.90
CA ARG A 244 -18.77 12.00 -2.84
C ARG A 244 -18.92 10.48 -2.87
N TYR A 245 -17.81 9.75 -2.68
CA TYR A 245 -17.84 8.30 -2.62
C TYR A 245 -18.48 7.81 -1.31
N LEU A 246 -18.13 8.40 -0.15
CA LEU A 246 -18.74 8.09 1.13
C LEU A 246 -20.26 8.35 1.15
N LEU A 247 -20.70 9.48 0.58
CA LEU A 247 -22.13 9.77 0.44
C LEU A 247 -22.88 8.68 -0.34
N ARG A 248 -22.29 8.19 -1.43
CA ARG A 248 -22.91 7.10 -2.22
C ARG A 248 -22.96 5.79 -1.44
N LEU A 249 -21.95 5.49 -0.64
CA LEU A 249 -21.94 4.29 0.20
C LEU A 249 -23.01 4.34 1.30
N LEU A 250 -23.20 5.51 1.92
CA LEU A 250 -24.11 5.67 3.06
C LEU A 250 -25.57 5.86 2.63
N HIS A 251 -25.81 6.63 1.57
CA HIS A 251 -27.16 7.05 1.18
C HIS A 251 -27.63 6.49 -0.16
N GLY A 252 -26.80 5.68 -0.83
CA GLY A 252 -27.08 5.16 -2.16
C GLY A 252 -26.87 6.21 -3.28
N PRO A 253 -27.11 5.85 -4.54
CA PRO A 253 -26.96 6.78 -5.65
C PRO A 253 -27.93 7.95 -5.50
N SER A 254 -27.42 9.18 -5.37
CA SER A 254 -28.24 10.37 -5.41
C SER A 254 -28.99 10.44 -6.74
N PRO A 255 -30.31 10.76 -6.74
CA PRO A 255 -31.02 11.00 -7.98
C PRO A 255 -30.29 12.15 -8.74
N PRO A 256 -30.19 12.05 -10.07
CA PRO A 256 -29.59 13.12 -10.86
C PRO A 256 -30.31 14.44 -10.53
N PRO A 257 -29.57 15.59 -10.44
CA PRO A 257 -30.21 16.87 -10.24
C PRO A 257 -31.27 17.05 -11.32
N ALA A 258 -32.48 17.34 -10.91
CA ALA A 258 -33.58 17.58 -11.81
C ALA A 258 -33.18 18.74 -12.72
N ALA A 259 -32.76 18.42 -13.95
CA ALA A 259 -32.64 19.39 -14.99
C ALA A 259 -34.04 19.91 -15.23
N ASP A 260 -34.22 21.21 -15.16
CA ASP A 260 -35.43 21.90 -15.58
C ASP A 260 -35.86 21.40 -16.98
N ALA A 261 -36.73 20.41 -17.02
CA ALA A 261 -37.26 19.91 -18.27
C ALA A 261 -38.51 20.70 -18.62
N PRO A 262 -38.59 21.34 -19.80
CA PRO A 262 -39.85 21.85 -20.30
C PRO A 262 -40.78 20.68 -20.53
N SER A 263 -42.01 20.83 -20.06
CA SER A 263 -43.10 19.87 -20.15
C SER A 263 -43.34 19.42 -21.60
N SER A 264 -42.99 18.15 -21.87
CA SER A 264 -43.42 17.45 -23.11
C SER A 264 -44.54 16.46 -22.80
N PRO A 265 -45.45 16.23 -23.75
CA PRO A 265 -46.67 15.45 -23.55
C PRO A 265 -46.37 13.95 -23.32
N PRO A 266 -47.30 13.20 -22.69
CA PRO A 266 -47.07 11.82 -22.27
C PRO A 266 -46.88 10.87 -23.45
N PRO A 267 -45.89 9.94 -23.36
CA PRO A 267 -45.69 8.91 -24.37
C PRO A 267 -46.68 7.74 -24.23
N PRO A 268 -46.92 6.97 -25.30
CA PRO A 268 -47.79 5.80 -25.28
C PRO A 268 -47.21 4.64 -24.48
N ALA A 269 -48.10 3.76 -23.98
CA ALA A 269 -47.82 2.67 -23.05
C ALA A 269 -46.67 1.71 -23.46
N PRO A 270 -45.89 1.21 -22.50
CA PRO A 270 -44.67 0.42 -22.77
C PRO A 270 -44.99 -1.04 -23.11
N SER A 271 -44.25 -1.57 -24.10
CA SER A 271 -44.01 -2.99 -24.30
C SER A 271 -43.19 -3.57 -23.17
N PRO A 272 -43.32 -4.86 -22.84
CA PRO A 272 -42.67 -5.46 -21.68
C PRO A 272 -41.14 -5.45 -21.82
N ALA A 273 -40.48 -4.98 -20.76
CA ALA A 273 -39.03 -4.90 -20.62
C ALA A 273 -38.39 -6.28 -20.48
N PRO A 274 -37.17 -6.47 -21.01
CA PRO A 274 -36.34 -7.63 -20.67
C PRO A 274 -35.89 -7.57 -19.20
N PRO A 275 -35.61 -8.73 -18.57
CA PRO A 275 -35.30 -8.78 -17.13
C PRO A 275 -34.06 -7.97 -16.79
N ALA A 276 -34.17 -7.23 -15.68
CA ALA A 276 -33.11 -6.43 -15.10
C ALA A 276 -31.90 -7.31 -14.79
N ALA A 277 -30.75 -6.94 -15.33
CA ALA A 277 -29.47 -7.47 -14.90
C ALA A 277 -29.23 -7.01 -13.45
N SER A 278 -29.00 -7.96 -12.57
CA SER A 278 -28.72 -7.72 -11.16
C SER A 278 -27.40 -6.98 -10.99
N ASP A 279 -27.43 -5.88 -10.22
CA ASP A 279 -26.27 -5.03 -9.84
C ASP A 279 -25.23 -5.72 -8.92
N ASP A 280 -25.33 -7.05 -8.75
CA ASP A 280 -24.40 -7.85 -7.92
C ASP A 280 -23.15 -8.37 -8.67
N ALA A 281 -23.04 -8.12 -9.98
CA ALA A 281 -21.94 -8.61 -10.81
C ALA A 281 -20.52 -8.17 -10.35
N PRO A 282 -20.27 -6.92 -9.89
CA PRO A 282 -18.93 -6.53 -9.48
C PRO A 282 -18.45 -7.22 -8.19
N THR A 283 -19.36 -7.60 -7.32
CA THR A 283 -19.04 -8.23 -6.02
C THR A 283 -18.70 -9.71 -6.19
N GLU A 284 -19.32 -10.40 -7.13
CA GLU A 284 -19.02 -11.81 -7.43
C GLU A 284 -17.71 -11.97 -8.21
N GLU A 285 -17.42 -11.08 -9.16
CA GLU A 285 -16.12 -11.07 -9.86
C GLU A 285 -14.96 -10.80 -8.89
N LEU A 286 -15.13 -9.85 -7.97
CA LEU A 286 -14.15 -9.57 -6.91
C LEU A 286 -13.95 -10.79 -6.00
N ARG A 287 -15.02 -11.49 -5.65
CA ARG A 287 -14.95 -12.73 -4.86
C ARG A 287 -14.22 -13.83 -5.62
N ALA A 288 -14.51 -14.00 -6.91
CA ALA A 288 -13.88 -14.97 -7.78
C ALA A 288 -12.37 -14.68 -7.97
N ILE A 289 -11.98 -13.41 -8.11
CA ILE A 289 -10.56 -12.99 -8.17
C ILE A 289 -9.89 -13.24 -6.83
N PHE A 290 -10.54 -12.94 -5.70
CA PHE A 290 -10.04 -13.22 -4.35
C PHE A 290 -9.86 -14.72 -4.11
N ASP A 291 -10.82 -15.53 -4.52
CA ASP A 291 -10.76 -16.98 -4.40
C ASP A 291 -9.71 -17.60 -5.34
N ALA A 292 -9.56 -17.06 -6.55
CA ALA A 292 -8.53 -17.49 -7.50
C ALA A 292 -7.11 -17.18 -7.01
N ILE A 293 -6.89 -16.00 -6.39
CA ILE A 293 -5.60 -15.62 -5.79
C ILE A 293 -5.34 -16.49 -4.55
N SER A 294 -6.35 -16.71 -3.71
CA SER A 294 -6.25 -17.55 -2.51
C SER A 294 -6.02 -19.03 -2.86
N GLN A 295 -6.63 -19.53 -3.95
CA GLN A 295 -6.39 -20.90 -4.46
C GLN A 295 -5.01 -21.03 -5.10
N LYS A 296 -4.52 -20.00 -5.80
CA LYS A 296 -3.17 -20.01 -6.38
C LYS A 296 -2.09 -20.03 -5.32
N ASP A 297 -2.30 -19.34 -4.20
CA ASP A 297 -1.43 -19.40 -3.03
C ASP A 297 -1.52 -20.74 -2.30
N LYS A 298 -2.72 -21.35 -2.21
CA LYS A 298 -2.92 -22.69 -1.66
C LYS A 298 -2.33 -23.77 -2.55
N SER A 299 -2.44 -23.64 -3.87
CA SER A 299 -1.82 -24.57 -4.82
C SER A 299 -0.30 -24.49 -4.80
N ARG A 300 0.28 -23.30 -4.64
CA ARG A 300 1.72 -23.15 -4.43
C ARG A 300 2.20 -23.68 -3.09
N ALA A 301 1.40 -23.60 -2.03
CA ALA A 301 1.69 -24.21 -0.74
C ALA A 301 1.59 -25.74 -0.81
N ALA A 302 0.55 -26.29 -1.46
CA ALA A 302 0.34 -27.75 -1.62
C ALA A 302 1.40 -28.43 -2.50
N ILE A 303 1.97 -27.73 -3.49
CA ILE A 303 3.10 -28.22 -4.31
C ILE A 303 4.42 -28.21 -3.51
N ARG A 304 4.49 -27.46 -2.40
CA ARG A 304 5.67 -27.41 -1.51
C ARG A 304 5.72 -28.53 -0.47
N ASP A 305 4.58 -29.16 -0.19
CA ASP A 305 4.46 -30.24 0.81
C ASP A 305 4.48 -31.63 0.17
N LEU A 306 4.69 -31.73 -1.16
CA LEU A 306 5.01 -32.93 -1.92
C LEU A 306 6.51 -33.00 -2.26
#